data_03be1cbbfc7cc7e0bac1a561b2c1fd2b
#
_entry.id   03be1cbbfc7cc7e0bac1a561b2c1fd2b
#
_cell.length_a   1.000
_cell.length_b   1.000
_cell.length_c   1.000
_cell.angle_alpha   90.00
_cell.angle_beta   90.00
_cell.angle_gamma   90.00
#
_symmetry.space_group_name_H-M   'P 1'
#
loop_
_entity.id
_entity.type
_entity.pdbx_description
1 polymer ?
#
loop_
_entity_poly.entity_id
_entity_poly.type
_entity_poly.pdbx_seq_one_letter_code
_entity_poly.pdbx_strand_id
1 'polypeptide(L)'
;MAPVSARAQGGDAKFTAWLAGVRAEAQRAGVDANTLDQAFAGLEPVPRVMELARHQPEFKMSFDEYMRLVVSDERVARGRALFAENRALLSRFADPAGIPPSTIAALWGIESNYGTRLGDFEVVAALATLVYNGFRAQFFRQQLIAALQIVSRGHIGLHDMKGSWAGAMGQCQFIPTSFLAYAADGDGDGRADICKSKADVFASTANYLRKVGWRPGLEWGEEVSPGTAAKQGERIVRPAGANGPAFRTTENFRAILRWNQSDFFALAVGTLSDRIGR
;
A
#
# COMPACT_ATOMS: atom_id res chain seq x y z
N MET A 1 -12.98 48.44 -18.44
CA MET A 1 -13.43 47.09 -18.00
C MET A 1 -13.15 46.14 -19.17
N ALA A 2 -12.09 45.37 -19.08
CA ALA A 2 -11.79 44.31 -20.03
C ALA A 2 -12.51 43.02 -19.63
N PRO A 3 -13.04 42.22 -20.57
CA PRO A 3 -13.74 41.00 -20.20
C PRO A 3 -12.74 39.94 -19.71
N VAL A 4 -13.04 39.38 -18.53
CA VAL A 4 -12.37 38.18 -18.01
C VAL A 4 -12.66 37.03 -18.98
N SER A 5 -11.64 36.62 -19.70
CA SER A 5 -11.69 35.52 -20.65
C SER A 5 -12.02 34.22 -19.92
N ALA A 6 -13.14 33.62 -20.28
CA ALA A 6 -13.56 32.29 -19.87
C ALA A 6 -12.53 31.25 -20.40
N ARG A 7 -11.59 30.86 -19.57
CA ARG A 7 -10.76 29.66 -19.74
C ARG A 7 -11.39 28.54 -18.91
N ALA A 8 -12.42 27.91 -19.43
CA ALA A 8 -12.88 26.60 -18.98
C ALA A 8 -13.80 26.05 -20.08
N GLN A 9 -13.44 24.94 -20.61
CA GLN A 9 -14.21 23.95 -21.37
C GLN A 9 -13.49 23.51 -22.64
N GLY A 10 -12.48 22.70 -22.42
CA GLY A 10 -11.80 21.91 -23.44
C GLY A 10 -10.97 20.86 -22.74
N GLY A 11 -11.62 19.98 -21.98
CA GLY A 11 -10.99 18.72 -21.57
C GLY A 11 -10.45 18.07 -22.82
N ASP A 12 -9.24 17.49 -22.77
CA ASP A 12 -8.62 16.82 -23.90
C ASP A 12 -9.65 15.87 -24.56
N ALA A 13 -10.15 16.25 -25.75
CA ALA A 13 -11.19 15.47 -26.45
C ALA A 13 -10.71 14.03 -26.71
N LYS A 14 -9.40 13.81 -26.84
CA LYS A 14 -8.80 12.48 -26.97
C LYS A 14 -8.90 11.69 -25.66
N PHE A 15 -8.70 12.36 -24.53
CA PHE A 15 -8.84 11.72 -23.21
C PHE A 15 -10.31 11.31 -22.97
N THR A 16 -11.26 12.20 -23.29
CA THR A 16 -12.69 11.91 -23.17
C THR A 16 -13.10 10.73 -24.07
N ALA A 17 -12.63 10.70 -25.31
CA ALA A 17 -12.89 9.58 -26.22
C ALA A 17 -12.26 8.26 -25.71
N TRP A 18 -11.06 8.34 -25.13
CA TRP A 18 -10.39 7.20 -24.52
C TRP A 18 -11.16 6.68 -23.29
N LEU A 19 -11.70 7.58 -22.45
CA LEU A 19 -12.52 7.21 -21.28
C LEU A 19 -13.77 6.39 -21.69
N ALA A 20 -14.34 6.62 -22.87
CA ALA A 20 -15.46 5.81 -23.34
C ALA A 20 -15.08 4.32 -23.49
N GLY A 21 -13.85 4.03 -23.94
CA GLY A 21 -13.31 2.68 -23.99
C GLY A 21 -13.07 2.07 -22.59
N VAL A 22 -12.61 2.88 -21.63
CA VAL A 22 -12.48 2.46 -20.23
C VAL A 22 -13.84 2.14 -19.62
N ARG A 23 -14.84 2.99 -19.88
CA ARG A 23 -16.21 2.79 -19.42
C ARG A 23 -16.78 1.45 -19.88
N ALA A 24 -16.67 1.15 -21.16
CA ALA A 24 -17.18 -0.11 -21.69
C ALA A 24 -16.51 -1.35 -21.07
N GLU A 25 -15.21 -1.25 -20.76
CA GLU A 25 -14.48 -2.32 -20.09
C GLU A 25 -14.89 -2.45 -18.62
N ALA A 26 -14.99 -1.35 -17.89
CA ALA A 26 -15.41 -1.32 -16.49
C ALA A 26 -16.83 -1.88 -16.32
N GLN A 27 -17.75 -1.54 -17.23
CA GLN A 27 -19.11 -2.12 -17.25
C GLN A 27 -19.08 -3.64 -17.44
N ARG A 28 -18.28 -4.15 -18.37
CA ARG A 28 -18.09 -5.60 -18.54
C ARG A 28 -17.47 -6.27 -17.29
N ALA A 29 -16.69 -5.52 -16.53
CA ALA A 29 -16.12 -5.96 -15.26
C ALA A 29 -17.07 -5.80 -14.04
N GLY A 30 -18.34 -5.40 -14.29
CA GLY A 30 -19.39 -5.31 -13.27
C GLY A 30 -19.44 -3.99 -12.51
N VAL A 31 -18.80 -2.93 -13.01
CA VAL A 31 -18.94 -1.58 -12.44
C VAL A 31 -20.27 -0.96 -12.89
N ASP A 32 -21.06 -0.45 -11.95
CA ASP A 32 -22.34 0.17 -12.25
C ASP A 32 -22.20 1.51 -12.96
N ALA A 33 -23.27 1.89 -13.69
CA ALA A 33 -23.28 3.09 -14.53
C ALA A 33 -23.14 4.38 -13.69
N ASN A 34 -23.78 4.43 -12.53
CA ASN A 34 -23.74 5.62 -11.65
C ASN A 34 -22.32 5.87 -11.13
N THR A 35 -21.61 4.82 -10.72
CA THR A 35 -20.18 4.93 -10.32
C THR A 35 -19.34 5.49 -11.48
N LEU A 36 -19.56 5.02 -12.71
CA LEU A 36 -18.81 5.51 -13.87
C LEU A 36 -19.18 6.95 -14.23
N ASP A 37 -20.43 7.34 -14.10
CA ASP A 37 -20.87 8.71 -14.31
C ASP A 37 -20.20 9.66 -13.33
N GLN A 38 -20.15 9.30 -12.05
CA GLN A 38 -19.48 10.10 -11.03
C GLN A 38 -17.95 10.11 -11.22
N ALA A 39 -17.33 8.96 -11.47
CA ALA A 39 -15.88 8.84 -11.57
C ALA A 39 -15.30 9.56 -12.79
N PHE A 40 -16.07 9.69 -13.87
CA PHE A 40 -15.61 10.32 -15.12
C PHE A 40 -16.16 11.74 -15.34
N ALA A 41 -17.02 12.22 -14.45
CA ALA A 41 -17.52 13.58 -14.49
C ALA A 41 -16.37 14.59 -14.28
N GLY A 42 -16.00 15.33 -15.33
CA GLY A 42 -14.93 16.32 -15.25
C GLY A 42 -13.54 15.73 -15.00
N LEU A 43 -13.36 14.43 -15.17
CA LEU A 43 -12.05 13.79 -15.00
C LEU A 43 -11.07 14.30 -16.05
N GLU A 44 -9.93 14.79 -15.60
CA GLU A 44 -8.82 15.26 -16.42
C GLU A 44 -7.50 14.57 -16.03
N PRO A 45 -6.55 14.43 -16.97
CA PRO A 45 -5.22 13.94 -16.63
C PRO A 45 -4.54 14.84 -15.60
N VAL A 46 -3.84 14.24 -14.65
CA VAL A 46 -3.10 14.93 -13.59
C VAL A 46 -1.63 15.03 -13.96
N PRO A 47 -1.12 16.20 -14.44
CA PRO A 47 0.26 16.33 -14.93
C PRO A 47 1.31 15.89 -13.92
N ARG A 48 1.09 16.20 -12.62
CA ARG A 48 1.99 15.84 -11.52
C ARG A 48 2.22 14.33 -11.39
N VAL A 49 1.24 13.51 -11.75
CA VAL A 49 1.38 12.05 -11.78
C VAL A 49 2.45 11.62 -12.77
N MET A 50 2.44 12.22 -13.97
CA MET A 50 3.43 11.91 -15.01
C MET A 50 4.82 12.44 -14.69
N GLU A 51 4.92 13.58 -14.02
CA GLU A 51 6.19 14.07 -13.51
C GLU A 51 6.82 13.08 -12.55
N LEU A 52 6.06 12.61 -11.56
CA LEU A 52 6.52 11.62 -10.56
C LEU A 52 6.84 10.27 -11.21
N ALA A 53 6.04 9.83 -12.18
CA ALA A 53 6.27 8.57 -12.88
C ALA A 53 7.57 8.56 -13.70
N ARG A 54 7.96 9.71 -14.28
CA ARG A 54 9.19 9.86 -15.07
C ARG A 54 10.43 10.08 -14.20
N HIS A 55 10.26 10.69 -13.04
CA HIS A 55 11.32 11.02 -12.09
C HIS A 55 11.26 10.07 -10.90
N GLN A 56 11.30 8.75 -11.16
CA GLN A 56 11.61 7.79 -10.09
C GLN A 56 13.11 7.91 -9.83
N PRO A 57 13.56 8.57 -8.75
CA PRO A 57 14.96 8.52 -8.39
C PRO A 57 15.27 7.05 -8.12
N GLU A 58 16.29 6.51 -8.80
CA GLU A 58 16.91 5.29 -8.31
C GLU A 58 17.37 5.59 -6.88
N PHE A 59 16.67 5.07 -5.90
CA PHE A 59 17.07 5.23 -4.50
C PHE A 59 18.40 4.50 -4.31
N LYS A 60 19.51 5.25 -4.46
CA LYS A 60 20.87 4.82 -4.09
C LYS A 60 21.11 5.03 -2.58
N MET A 61 20.07 4.86 -1.77
CA MET A 61 20.20 5.00 -0.33
C MET A 61 20.88 3.75 0.22
N SER A 62 21.89 3.93 1.07
CA SER A 62 22.49 2.82 1.81
C SER A 62 21.47 2.21 2.77
N PHE A 63 21.71 0.96 3.18
CA PHE A 63 20.85 0.30 4.16
C PHE A 63 20.74 1.09 5.46
N ASP A 64 21.85 1.62 5.96
CA ASP A 64 21.87 2.39 7.21
C ASP A 64 21.08 3.70 7.11
N GLU A 65 21.16 4.39 5.98
CA GLU A 65 20.35 5.58 5.73
C GLU A 65 18.87 5.25 5.66
N TYR A 66 18.52 4.16 4.97
CA TYR A 66 17.15 3.67 4.87
C TYR A 66 16.59 3.32 6.27
N MET A 67 17.34 2.56 7.07
CA MET A 67 16.91 2.18 8.41
C MET A 67 16.75 3.39 9.33
N ARG A 68 17.67 4.35 9.31
CA ARG A 68 17.53 5.60 10.10
C ARG A 68 16.28 6.40 9.72
N LEU A 69 15.89 6.39 8.44
CA LEU A 69 14.71 7.10 7.96
C LEU A 69 13.43 6.35 8.31
N VAL A 70 13.41 5.04 8.07
CA VAL A 70 12.19 4.20 8.14
C VAL A 70 11.95 3.67 9.55
N VAL A 71 13.00 3.38 10.33
CA VAL A 71 12.92 2.87 11.69
C VAL A 71 13.48 3.90 12.68
N SER A 72 13.15 5.18 12.49
CA SER A 72 13.59 6.27 13.37
C SER A 72 13.05 6.10 14.79
N ASP A 73 13.79 6.66 15.78
CA ASP A 73 13.35 6.61 17.17
C ASP A 73 12.00 7.28 17.39
N GLU A 74 11.71 8.35 16.65
CA GLU A 74 10.40 9.00 16.66
C GLU A 74 9.28 8.04 16.19
N ARG A 75 9.50 7.30 15.07
CA ARG A 75 8.53 6.32 14.58
C ARG A 75 8.35 5.18 15.55
N VAL A 76 9.42 4.70 16.19
CA VAL A 76 9.35 3.65 17.23
C VAL A 76 8.57 4.12 18.44
N ALA A 77 8.89 5.31 18.99
CA ALA A 77 8.17 5.88 20.14
C ALA A 77 6.69 6.05 19.87
N ARG A 78 6.34 6.62 18.71
CA ARG A 78 4.95 6.74 18.26
C ARG A 78 4.30 5.37 18.06
N GLY A 79 5.04 4.42 17.48
CA GLY A 79 4.58 3.06 17.27
C GLY A 79 4.24 2.35 18.57
N ARG A 80 5.07 2.47 19.60
CA ARG A 80 4.80 1.92 20.94
C ARG A 80 3.54 2.49 21.55
N ALA A 81 3.36 3.80 21.49
CA ALA A 81 2.17 4.47 22.03
C ALA A 81 0.89 3.98 21.32
N LEU A 82 0.89 3.99 19.98
CA LEU A 82 -0.25 3.56 19.18
C LEU A 82 -0.50 2.04 19.26
N PHE A 83 0.55 1.24 19.40
CA PHE A 83 0.44 -0.18 19.65
C PHE A 83 -0.25 -0.47 20.97
N ALA A 84 0.13 0.21 22.04
CA ALA A 84 -0.50 0.09 23.35
C ALA A 84 -1.98 0.50 23.30
N GLU A 85 -2.28 1.63 22.67
CA GLU A 85 -3.65 2.14 22.48
C GLU A 85 -4.56 1.16 21.71
N ASN A 86 -4.02 0.55 20.65
CA ASN A 86 -4.79 -0.31 19.75
C ASN A 86 -4.55 -1.81 19.99
N ARG A 87 -3.89 -2.20 21.09
CA ARG A 87 -3.44 -3.56 21.33
C ARG A 87 -4.57 -4.60 21.20
N ALA A 88 -5.70 -4.35 21.85
CA ALA A 88 -6.84 -5.27 21.82
C ALA A 88 -7.37 -5.46 20.39
N LEU A 89 -7.45 -4.38 19.62
CA LEU A 89 -7.92 -4.44 18.23
C LEU A 89 -6.91 -5.14 17.32
N LEU A 90 -5.61 -4.86 17.50
CA LEU A 90 -4.55 -5.56 16.76
C LEU A 90 -4.56 -7.06 17.05
N SER A 91 -4.61 -7.45 18.33
CA SER A 91 -4.67 -8.85 18.76
C SER A 91 -5.90 -9.57 18.22
N ARG A 92 -7.06 -8.91 18.14
CA ARG A 92 -8.29 -9.50 17.59
C ARG A 92 -8.07 -10.11 16.20
N PHE A 93 -7.25 -9.48 15.34
CA PHE A 93 -7.00 -9.94 13.97
C PHE A 93 -5.68 -10.70 13.82
N ALA A 94 -4.68 -10.36 14.61
CA ALA A 94 -3.35 -10.95 14.54
C ALA A 94 -3.28 -12.34 15.16
N ASP A 95 -3.83 -12.51 16.37
CA ASP A 95 -3.69 -13.74 17.15
C ASP A 95 -4.32 -14.97 16.44
N PRO A 96 -5.51 -14.88 15.81
CA PRO A 96 -6.08 -16.02 15.08
C PRO A 96 -5.24 -16.43 13.86
N ALA A 97 -4.44 -15.52 13.32
CA ALA A 97 -3.53 -15.76 12.20
C ALA A 97 -2.11 -16.13 12.65
N GLY A 98 -1.85 -16.15 13.96
CA GLY A 98 -0.53 -16.39 14.54
C GLY A 98 0.50 -15.35 14.10
N ILE A 99 0.08 -14.11 13.91
CA ILE A 99 0.92 -12.97 13.52
C ILE A 99 1.19 -12.16 14.79
N PRO A 100 2.44 -11.78 15.10
CA PRO A 100 2.68 -10.83 16.18
C PRO A 100 1.91 -9.53 15.91
N PRO A 101 1.07 -9.03 16.84
CA PRO A 101 0.31 -7.78 16.64
C PRO A 101 1.21 -6.59 16.32
N SER A 102 2.47 -6.60 16.79
CA SER A 102 3.49 -5.60 16.47
C SER A 102 3.89 -5.60 14.98
N THR A 103 3.79 -6.74 14.29
CA THR A 103 4.07 -6.81 12.84
C THR A 103 3.02 -6.05 12.04
N ILE A 104 1.75 -6.15 12.40
CA ILE A 104 0.67 -5.37 11.79
C ILE A 104 0.88 -3.88 12.07
N ALA A 105 1.23 -3.53 13.31
CA ALA A 105 1.52 -2.14 13.70
C ALA A 105 2.75 -1.59 12.95
N ALA A 106 3.78 -2.41 12.71
CA ALA A 106 4.97 -2.02 11.97
C ALA A 106 4.63 -1.73 10.49
N LEU A 107 3.87 -2.58 9.82
CA LEU A 107 3.38 -2.34 8.46
C LEU A 107 2.55 -1.05 8.41
N TRP A 108 1.59 -0.87 9.31
CA TRP A 108 0.81 0.36 9.41
C TRP A 108 1.68 1.61 9.59
N GLY A 109 2.73 1.50 10.41
CA GLY A 109 3.69 2.58 10.64
C GLY A 109 4.53 2.92 9.41
N ILE A 110 5.03 1.92 8.69
CA ILE A 110 5.88 2.12 7.51
C ILE A 110 5.06 2.63 6.32
N GLU A 111 3.90 2.03 6.06
CA GLU A 111 3.09 2.33 4.89
C GLU A 111 2.45 3.72 4.94
N SER A 112 1.88 4.10 6.07
CA SER A 112 1.08 5.32 6.16
C SER A 112 1.44 6.23 7.34
N ASN A 113 2.59 5.98 7.99
CA ASN A 113 2.93 6.67 9.24
C ASN A 113 1.78 6.61 10.26
N TYR A 114 1.28 5.39 10.48
CA TYR A 114 0.14 5.10 11.36
C TYR A 114 -1.14 5.85 10.94
N GLY A 115 -1.46 5.81 9.66
CA GLY A 115 -2.68 6.37 9.11
C GLY A 115 -2.67 7.89 8.87
N THR A 116 -1.53 8.58 9.06
CA THR A 116 -1.45 10.04 8.87
C THR A 116 -0.98 10.47 7.50
N ARG A 117 -0.49 9.54 6.68
CA ARG A 117 0.00 9.80 5.32
C ARG A 117 -0.57 8.77 4.36
N LEU A 118 -1.71 9.08 3.76
CA LEU A 118 -2.39 8.19 2.82
C LEU A 118 -2.00 8.48 1.35
N GLY A 119 -1.43 9.65 1.10
CA GLY A 119 -1.22 10.23 -0.23
C GLY A 119 -2.32 11.23 -0.60
N ASP A 120 -2.00 12.11 -1.56
CA ASP A 120 -2.83 13.29 -1.88
C ASP A 120 -3.56 13.14 -3.23
N PHE A 121 -3.29 12.06 -3.98
CA PHE A 121 -3.87 11.86 -5.29
C PHE A 121 -5.23 11.14 -5.17
N GLU A 122 -6.18 11.58 -5.98
CA GLU A 122 -7.38 10.77 -6.25
C GLU A 122 -6.95 9.56 -7.08
N VAL A 123 -7.13 8.37 -6.54
CA VAL A 123 -6.57 7.13 -7.10
C VAL A 123 -7.07 6.88 -8.50
N VAL A 124 -8.38 7.09 -8.77
CA VAL A 124 -8.96 6.91 -10.10
C VAL A 124 -8.33 7.88 -11.11
N ALA A 125 -8.16 9.16 -10.74
CA ALA A 125 -7.54 10.16 -11.62
C ALA A 125 -6.06 9.86 -11.89
N ALA A 126 -5.32 9.45 -10.87
CA ALA A 126 -3.92 9.06 -11.00
C ALA A 126 -3.75 7.86 -11.94
N LEU A 127 -4.53 6.80 -11.72
CA LEU A 127 -4.48 5.60 -12.54
C LEU A 127 -4.93 5.85 -13.98
N ALA A 128 -6.00 6.63 -14.20
CA ALA A 128 -6.44 7.02 -15.53
C ALA A 128 -5.34 7.79 -16.28
N THR A 129 -4.64 8.69 -15.57
CA THR A 129 -3.52 9.45 -16.14
C THR A 129 -2.38 8.55 -16.58
N LEU A 130 -1.97 7.60 -15.76
CA LEU A 130 -0.89 6.65 -16.09
C LEU A 130 -1.23 5.80 -17.31
N VAL A 131 -2.46 5.26 -17.35
CA VAL A 131 -2.92 4.41 -18.46
C VAL A 131 -3.01 5.19 -19.76
N TYR A 132 -3.61 6.38 -19.72
CA TYR A 132 -3.75 7.24 -20.90
C TYR A 132 -2.41 7.61 -21.53
N ASN A 133 -1.41 7.86 -20.69
CA ASN A 133 -0.06 8.18 -21.15
C ASN A 133 0.82 6.95 -21.47
N GLY A 134 0.27 5.75 -21.44
CA GLY A 134 0.97 4.52 -21.82
C GLY A 134 1.98 4.01 -20.76
N PHE A 135 2.05 4.61 -19.57
CA PHE A 135 2.98 4.19 -18.54
C PHE A 135 2.55 2.87 -17.90
N ARG A 136 3.30 1.79 -18.17
CA ARG A 136 2.96 0.42 -17.74
C ARG A 136 1.46 0.12 -17.93
N ALA A 137 0.93 0.49 -19.10
CA ALA A 137 -0.49 0.65 -19.37
C ALA A 137 -1.33 -0.58 -19.00
N GLN A 138 -0.85 -1.80 -19.32
CA GLN A 138 -1.57 -3.02 -18.99
C GLN A 138 -1.73 -3.21 -17.47
N PHE A 139 -0.67 -2.99 -16.71
CA PHE A 139 -0.71 -3.11 -15.25
C PHE A 139 -1.63 -2.09 -14.63
N PHE A 140 -1.46 -0.79 -14.97
CA PHE A 140 -2.29 0.26 -14.38
C PHE A 140 -3.73 0.23 -14.86
N ARG A 141 -4.01 -0.33 -16.05
CA ARG A 141 -5.39 -0.58 -16.50
C ARG A 141 -6.14 -1.52 -15.57
N GLN A 142 -5.51 -2.60 -15.17
CA GLN A 142 -6.08 -3.53 -14.19
C GLN A 142 -6.35 -2.84 -12.86
N GLN A 143 -5.43 -1.97 -12.40
CA GLN A 143 -5.61 -1.21 -11.18
C GLN A 143 -6.77 -0.22 -11.30
N LEU A 144 -6.93 0.47 -12.44
CA LEU A 144 -8.02 1.40 -12.67
C LEU A 144 -9.39 0.71 -12.62
N ILE A 145 -9.54 -0.43 -13.30
CA ILE A 145 -10.78 -1.20 -13.26
C ILE A 145 -11.07 -1.69 -11.85
N ALA A 146 -10.06 -2.21 -11.14
CA ALA A 146 -10.20 -2.64 -9.75
C ALA A 146 -10.61 -1.48 -8.82
N ALA A 147 -10.03 -0.28 -8.99
CA ALA A 147 -10.42 0.91 -8.21
C ALA A 147 -11.90 1.27 -8.42
N LEU A 148 -12.36 1.25 -9.67
CA LEU A 148 -13.77 1.49 -10.00
C LEU A 148 -14.69 0.41 -9.40
N GLN A 149 -14.27 -0.85 -9.38
CA GLN A 149 -15.03 -1.94 -8.72
C GLN A 149 -15.14 -1.74 -7.21
N ILE A 150 -14.08 -1.26 -6.55
CA ILE A 150 -14.07 -0.97 -5.11
C ILE A 150 -15.11 0.11 -4.77
N VAL A 151 -15.14 1.18 -5.57
CA VAL A 151 -16.13 2.26 -5.42
C VAL A 151 -17.55 1.74 -5.68
N SER A 152 -17.76 1.01 -6.78
CA SER A 152 -19.04 0.45 -7.19
C SER A 152 -19.62 -0.51 -6.15
N ARG A 153 -18.78 -1.25 -5.44
CA ARG A 153 -19.19 -2.13 -4.34
C ARG A 153 -19.41 -1.39 -3.01
N GLY A 154 -19.19 -0.09 -2.97
CA GLY A 154 -19.41 0.75 -1.79
C GLY A 154 -18.38 0.59 -0.67
N HIS A 155 -17.23 -0.06 -0.93
CA HIS A 155 -16.20 -0.22 0.10
C HIS A 155 -15.55 1.11 0.49
N ILE A 156 -15.18 1.91 -0.50
CA ILE A 156 -14.55 3.23 -0.30
C ILE A 156 -15.23 4.22 -1.23
N GLY A 157 -15.62 5.38 -0.72
CA GLY A 157 -16.20 6.45 -1.53
C GLY A 157 -15.20 7.00 -2.55
N LEU A 158 -15.68 7.42 -3.72
CA LEU A 158 -14.83 7.92 -4.81
C LEU A 158 -13.85 9.01 -4.34
N HIS A 159 -14.35 10.01 -3.60
CA HIS A 159 -13.53 11.14 -3.10
C HIS A 159 -12.70 10.79 -1.85
N ASP A 160 -13.04 9.71 -1.17
CA ASP A 160 -12.29 9.18 -0.03
C ASP A 160 -11.11 8.30 -0.47
N MET A 161 -11.14 7.81 -1.72
CA MET A 161 -10.09 6.95 -2.28
C MET A 161 -8.86 7.79 -2.64
N LYS A 162 -8.12 8.20 -1.59
CA LYS A 162 -6.85 8.91 -1.70
C LYS A 162 -5.68 7.94 -1.61
N GLY A 163 -4.60 8.27 -2.31
CA GLY A 163 -3.43 7.40 -2.33
C GLY A 163 -2.21 8.03 -2.97
N SER A 164 -1.23 7.20 -3.29
CA SER A 164 -0.03 7.61 -4.00
C SER A 164 -0.32 7.90 -5.47
N TRP A 165 0.61 8.56 -6.14
CA TRP A 165 0.55 8.79 -7.59
C TRP A 165 0.44 7.49 -8.41
N ALA A 166 0.88 6.36 -7.85
CA ALA A 166 0.84 5.03 -8.46
C ALA A 166 -0.36 4.18 -8.02
N GLY A 167 -1.33 4.77 -7.29
CA GLY A 167 -2.58 4.12 -6.92
C GLY A 167 -2.52 3.23 -5.67
N ALA A 168 -1.43 3.24 -4.89
CA ALA A 168 -1.42 2.65 -3.56
C ALA A 168 -2.29 3.50 -2.63
N MET A 169 -3.24 2.89 -1.90
CA MET A 169 -4.30 3.60 -1.22
C MET A 169 -4.55 3.14 0.21
N GLY A 170 -5.12 4.04 0.99
CA GLY A 170 -5.51 3.79 2.38
C GLY A 170 -4.32 3.59 3.31
N GLN A 171 -4.61 3.20 4.54
CA GLN A 171 -3.58 3.05 5.57
C GLN A 171 -2.67 1.82 5.36
N CYS A 172 -3.13 0.83 4.56
CA CYS A 172 -2.34 -0.34 4.15
C CYS A 172 -1.50 -0.08 2.90
N GLN A 173 -1.70 1.03 2.19
CA GLN A 173 -1.10 1.30 0.87
C GLN A 173 -1.28 0.13 -0.11
N PHE A 174 -2.46 -0.50 -0.08
CA PHE A 174 -2.81 -1.53 -1.06
C PHE A 174 -3.03 -0.92 -2.44
N ILE A 175 -2.48 -1.54 -3.48
CA ILE A 175 -2.96 -1.28 -4.84
C ILE A 175 -4.37 -1.88 -5.01
N PRO A 176 -5.22 -1.35 -5.89
CA PRO A 176 -6.61 -1.78 -6.01
C PRO A 176 -6.82 -3.29 -6.19
N THR A 177 -5.99 -3.97 -6.96
CA THR A 177 -6.08 -5.43 -7.11
C THR A 177 -5.73 -6.18 -5.81
N SER A 178 -4.78 -5.68 -5.02
CA SER A 178 -4.48 -6.23 -3.69
C SER A 178 -5.64 -6.00 -2.73
N PHE A 179 -6.31 -4.85 -2.81
CA PHE A 179 -7.53 -4.60 -2.05
C PHE A 179 -8.60 -5.66 -2.36
N LEU A 180 -8.93 -5.86 -3.62
CA LEU A 180 -9.95 -6.85 -4.01
C LEU A 180 -9.61 -8.28 -3.58
N ALA A 181 -8.32 -8.61 -3.47
CA ALA A 181 -7.87 -9.94 -3.08
C ALA A 181 -7.79 -10.14 -1.56
N TYR A 182 -7.48 -9.08 -0.81
CA TYR A 182 -7.05 -9.21 0.58
C TYR A 182 -7.78 -8.32 1.58
N ALA A 183 -8.48 -7.28 1.16
CA ALA A 183 -9.21 -6.43 2.09
C ALA A 183 -10.28 -7.23 2.84
N ALA A 184 -10.50 -6.86 4.08
CA ALA A 184 -11.44 -7.51 4.97
C ALA A 184 -12.21 -6.46 5.78
N ASP A 185 -13.50 -6.71 5.95
CA ASP A 185 -14.38 -5.98 6.86
C ASP A 185 -14.10 -6.45 8.29
N GLY A 186 -13.44 -5.61 9.06
CA GLY A 186 -13.01 -5.93 10.42
C GLY A 186 -13.99 -5.49 11.50
N ASP A 187 -14.82 -4.49 11.24
CA ASP A 187 -15.84 -4.01 12.18
C ASP A 187 -17.24 -4.58 11.91
N GLY A 188 -17.46 -5.20 10.74
CA GLY A 188 -18.70 -5.90 10.40
C GLY A 188 -19.79 -4.98 9.85
N ASP A 189 -19.41 -3.81 9.31
CA ASP A 189 -20.35 -2.84 8.73
C ASP A 189 -20.74 -3.15 7.27
N GLY A 190 -20.19 -4.21 6.68
CA GLY A 190 -20.40 -4.64 5.30
C GLY A 190 -19.43 -4.01 4.31
N ARG A 191 -18.43 -3.26 4.76
CA ARG A 191 -17.42 -2.60 3.94
C ARG A 191 -16.02 -3.03 4.37
N ALA A 192 -15.04 -2.78 3.52
CA ALA A 192 -13.64 -2.92 3.88
C ALA A 192 -12.95 -1.56 3.68
N ASP A 193 -13.21 -0.60 4.59
CA ASP A 193 -12.69 0.77 4.47
C ASP A 193 -11.30 0.91 5.08
N ILE A 194 -10.29 0.54 4.32
CA ILE A 194 -8.87 0.69 4.74
C ILE A 194 -8.39 2.15 4.81
N CYS A 195 -9.24 3.12 4.46
CA CYS A 195 -8.92 4.54 4.57
C CYS A 195 -9.25 5.08 5.96
N LYS A 196 -10.40 4.70 6.53
CA LYS A 196 -10.97 5.30 7.74
C LYS A 196 -11.08 4.32 8.92
N SER A 197 -11.37 3.03 8.68
CA SER A 197 -11.56 2.03 9.73
C SER A 197 -10.23 1.35 10.11
N LYS A 198 -9.74 1.58 11.33
CA LYS A 198 -8.58 0.84 11.86
C LYS A 198 -8.85 -0.67 11.94
N ALA A 199 -10.10 -1.07 12.19
CA ALA A 199 -10.47 -2.49 12.24
C ALA A 199 -10.23 -3.15 10.87
N ASP A 200 -10.66 -2.49 9.79
CA ASP A 200 -10.47 -2.98 8.43
C ASP A 200 -9.01 -2.98 8.01
N VAL A 201 -8.26 -1.95 8.42
CA VAL A 201 -6.81 -1.86 8.20
C VAL A 201 -6.10 -3.08 8.80
N PHE A 202 -6.37 -3.38 10.06
CA PHE A 202 -5.71 -4.48 10.77
C PHE A 202 -6.20 -5.84 10.30
N ALA A 203 -7.50 -5.99 10.06
CA ALA A 203 -8.08 -7.20 9.47
C ALA A 203 -7.51 -7.48 8.08
N SER A 204 -7.43 -6.45 7.22
CA SER A 204 -6.88 -6.56 5.86
C SER A 204 -5.40 -6.91 5.87
N THR A 205 -4.62 -6.30 6.75
CA THR A 205 -3.19 -6.59 6.90
C THR A 205 -2.96 -8.03 7.36
N ALA A 206 -3.70 -8.49 8.37
CA ALA A 206 -3.61 -9.85 8.86
C ALA A 206 -4.04 -10.86 7.78
N ASN A 207 -5.15 -10.59 7.08
CA ASN A 207 -5.64 -11.44 6.00
C ASN A 207 -4.63 -11.54 4.84
N TYR A 208 -4.00 -10.41 4.48
CA TYR A 208 -2.92 -10.41 3.48
C TYR A 208 -1.80 -11.35 3.89
N LEU A 209 -1.18 -11.11 5.05
CA LEU A 209 -0.04 -11.91 5.52
C LEU A 209 -0.38 -13.40 5.60
N ARG A 210 -1.56 -13.74 6.15
CA ARG A 210 -2.06 -15.13 6.21
C ARG A 210 -2.17 -15.75 4.81
N LYS A 211 -2.79 -15.05 3.86
CA LYS A 211 -3.01 -15.58 2.50
C LYS A 211 -1.72 -15.71 1.69
N VAL A 212 -0.71 -14.89 1.96
CA VAL A 212 0.59 -15.00 1.29
C VAL A 212 1.55 -15.96 1.98
N GLY A 213 1.10 -16.68 3.02
CA GLY A 213 1.84 -17.80 3.59
C GLY A 213 2.56 -17.50 4.90
N TRP A 214 2.09 -16.53 5.69
CA TRP A 214 2.55 -16.36 7.07
C TRP A 214 2.38 -17.64 7.87
N ARG A 215 3.41 -18.05 8.59
CA ARG A 215 3.42 -19.26 9.41
C ARG A 215 3.35 -18.92 10.90
N PRO A 216 2.31 -19.35 11.61
CA PRO A 216 2.18 -19.19 13.05
C PRO A 216 3.37 -19.79 13.80
N GLY A 217 3.80 -19.12 14.88
CA GLY A 217 4.90 -19.60 15.75
C GLY A 217 6.30 -19.45 15.16
N LEU A 218 6.44 -18.87 13.97
CA LEU A 218 7.72 -18.59 13.34
C LEU A 218 7.96 -17.08 13.38
N GLU A 219 9.15 -16.66 13.84
CA GLU A 219 9.57 -15.26 13.76
C GLU A 219 9.89 -14.85 12.32
N TRP A 220 9.97 -13.57 12.04
CA TRP A 220 10.36 -13.09 10.70
C TRP A 220 11.85 -13.37 10.42
N GLY A 221 12.68 -13.35 11.45
CA GLY A 221 14.11 -13.53 11.40
C GLY A 221 14.78 -12.96 12.64
N GLU A 222 16.10 -12.90 12.62
CA GLU A 222 16.94 -12.34 13.66
C GLU A 222 18.21 -11.74 13.08
N GLU A 223 18.76 -10.73 13.72
CA GLU A 223 20.09 -10.25 13.41
C GLU A 223 21.14 -11.23 13.94
N VAL A 224 22.15 -11.52 13.12
CA VAL A 224 23.24 -12.45 13.45
C VAL A 224 24.59 -11.80 13.19
N SER A 225 25.68 -12.39 13.74
CA SER A 225 27.02 -11.88 13.49
C SER A 225 27.32 -11.80 11.98
N PRO A 226 28.04 -10.78 11.50
CA PRO A 226 28.30 -10.59 10.07
C PRO A 226 28.91 -11.81 9.35
N GLY A 227 29.78 -12.56 10.03
CA GLY A 227 30.42 -13.78 9.49
C GLY A 227 29.56 -15.04 9.55
N THR A 228 28.31 -14.99 10.02
CA THR A 228 27.45 -16.17 10.13
C THR A 228 27.22 -16.81 8.76
N ALA A 229 27.52 -18.10 8.65
CA ALA A 229 27.19 -18.90 7.47
C ALA A 229 25.73 -19.37 7.53
N ALA A 230 25.09 -19.44 6.36
CA ALA A 230 23.76 -20.06 6.24
C ALA A 230 23.88 -21.58 6.42
N LYS A 231 23.00 -22.18 7.21
CA LYS A 231 22.80 -23.62 7.25
C LYS A 231 21.88 -24.05 6.09
N GLN A 232 21.78 -25.34 5.87
CA GLN A 232 20.92 -25.87 4.82
C GLN A 232 19.44 -25.39 5.03
N GLY A 233 18.88 -24.74 4.02
CA GLY A 233 17.53 -24.21 4.05
C GLY A 233 17.37 -22.81 4.68
N GLU A 234 18.43 -22.24 5.28
CA GLU A 234 18.43 -20.87 5.80
C GLU A 234 18.81 -19.85 4.70
N ARG A 235 18.27 -18.65 4.82
CA ARG A 235 18.69 -17.48 4.03
C ARG A 235 19.32 -16.45 4.96
N ILE A 236 20.55 -16.05 4.68
CA ILE A 236 21.19 -14.89 5.31
C ILE A 236 21.13 -13.71 4.35
N VAL A 237 20.47 -12.65 4.77
CA VAL A 237 20.40 -11.37 4.05
C VAL A 237 21.49 -10.45 4.58
N ARG A 238 22.30 -9.88 3.69
CA ARG A 238 23.37 -8.91 3.99
C ARG A 238 23.14 -7.64 3.19
N PRO A 239 22.29 -6.74 3.70
CA PRO A 239 21.83 -5.58 2.93
C PRO A 239 22.94 -4.56 2.65
N ALA A 240 24.00 -4.54 3.44
CA ALA A 240 25.15 -3.65 3.28
C ALA A 240 26.44 -4.40 2.85
N GLY A 241 26.30 -5.59 2.28
CA GLY A 241 27.45 -6.42 1.84
C GLY A 241 28.05 -7.30 2.93
N ALA A 242 29.18 -7.95 2.60
CA ALA A 242 29.74 -9.03 3.40
C ALA A 242 30.12 -8.63 4.84
N ASN A 243 30.57 -7.40 5.04
CA ASN A 243 31.05 -6.86 6.33
C ASN A 243 29.97 -6.07 7.09
N GLY A 244 28.79 -5.91 6.50
CA GLY A 244 27.66 -5.21 7.10
C GLY A 244 26.81 -6.11 8.00
N PRO A 245 25.71 -5.59 8.54
CA PRO A 245 24.77 -6.36 9.33
C PRO A 245 24.23 -7.55 8.54
N ALA A 246 24.00 -8.65 9.24
CA ALA A 246 23.51 -9.88 8.65
C ALA A 246 22.26 -10.35 9.40
N PHE A 247 21.28 -10.85 8.64
CA PHE A 247 20.00 -11.28 9.18
C PHE A 247 19.69 -12.69 8.71
N ARG A 248 19.47 -13.60 9.65
CA ARG A 248 18.88 -14.91 9.36
C ARG A 248 17.39 -14.72 9.19
N THR A 249 16.85 -15.11 8.04
CA THR A 249 15.44 -14.88 7.67
C THR A 249 14.69 -16.18 7.51
N THR A 250 13.39 -16.13 7.72
CA THR A 250 12.47 -17.27 7.70
C THR A 250 11.46 -17.17 6.53
N GLU A 251 10.50 -18.09 6.49
CA GLU A 251 9.37 -18.00 5.58
C GLU A 251 8.50 -16.77 5.85
N ASN A 252 8.43 -16.28 7.10
CA ASN A 252 7.66 -15.07 7.42
C ASN A 252 8.29 -13.79 6.86
N PHE A 253 9.62 -13.77 6.73
CA PHE A 253 10.29 -12.72 5.97
C PHE A 253 9.87 -12.74 4.49
N ARG A 254 9.70 -13.94 3.89
CA ARG A 254 9.19 -14.05 2.52
C ARG A 254 7.74 -13.58 2.39
N ALA A 255 6.91 -13.78 3.42
CA ALA A 255 5.55 -13.24 3.46
C ALA A 255 5.56 -11.70 3.43
N ILE A 256 6.48 -11.06 4.16
CA ILE A 256 6.67 -9.60 4.11
C ILE A 256 7.19 -9.16 2.72
N LEU A 257 8.11 -9.90 2.11
CA LEU A 257 8.58 -9.63 0.74
C LEU A 257 7.49 -9.72 -0.32
N ARG A 258 6.39 -10.47 -0.08
CA ARG A 258 5.22 -10.47 -0.97
C ARG A 258 4.47 -9.14 -0.95
N TRP A 259 4.53 -8.43 0.17
CA TRP A 259 3.98 -7.08 0.28
C TRP A 259 4.79 -6.08 -0.53
N ASN A 260 6.10 -6.08 -0.33
CA ASN A 260 7.04 -5.25 -1.08
C ASN A 260 8.35 -6.02 -1.31
N GLN A 261 8.76 -6.20 -2.56
CA GLN A 261 9.89 -7.03 -2.96
C GLN A 261 11.27 -6.36 -2.68
N SER A 262 11.39 -5.68 -1.55
CA SER A 262 12.62 -5.05 -1.09
C SER A 262 13.10 -5.70 0.20
N ASP A 263 14.33 -6.24 0.20
CA ASP A 263 14.95 -6.74 1.43
C ASP A 263 15.04 -5.63 2.49
N PHE A 264 15.32 -4.37 2.11
CA PHE A 264 15.35 -3.23 3.02
C PHE A 264 14.00 -3.00 3.69
N PHE A 265 12.92 -3.05 2.91
CA PHE A 265 11.57 -2.92 3.43
C PHE A 265 11.24 -4.04 4.43
N ALA A 266 11.49 -5.28 4.05
CA ALA A 266 11.15 -6.42 4.89
C ALA A 266 11.97 -6.45 6.20
N LEU A 267 13.26 -6.07 6.16
CA LEU A 267 14.10 -5.89 7.33
C LEU A 267 13.59 -4.75 8.22
N ALA A 268 13.16 -3.63 7.62
CA ALA A 268 12.59 -2.52 8.37
C ALA A 268 11.28 -2.89 9.08
N VAL A 269 10.40 -3.64 8.41
CA VAL A 269 9.16 -4.15 9.02
C VAL A 269 9.48 -5.05 10.22
N GLY A 270 10.38 -6.02 10.05
CA GLY A 270 10.79 -6.92 11.13
C GLY A 270 11.42 -6.18 12.31
N THR A 271 12.41 -5.33 12.04
CA THR A 271 13.08 -4.53 13.06
C THR A 271 12.12 -3.59 13.79
N LEU A 272 11.22 -2.91 13.06
CA LEU A 272 10.23 -2.03 13.69
C LEU A 272 9.25 -2.84 14.55
N SER A 273 8.80 -4.01 14.05
CA SER A 273 7.95 -4.94 14.81
C SER A 273 8.57 -5.31 16.15
N ASP A 274 9.84 -5.71 16.16
CA ASP A 274 10.58 -6.07 17.37
C ASP A 274 10.73 -4.89 18.34
N ARG A 275 11.00 -3.69 17.80
CA ARG A 275 11.16 -2.47 18.62
C ARG A 275 9.83 -1.96 19.18
N ILE A 276 8.71 -2.21 18.53
CA ILE A 276 7.36 -1.85 19.02
C ILE A 276 6.88 -2.85 20.07
N GLY A 277 7.12 -4.15 19.84
CA GLY A 277 6.59 -5.23 20.67
C GLY A 277 7.29 -5.44 22.02
N ARG A 278 8.47 -4.84 22.16
CA ARG A 278 9.26 -4.82 23.42
C ARG A 278 8.85 -3.62 24.25
#